data_ba62341c4ae1e45d9fb3b34a40fd7095
#
_entry.id   ba62341c4ae1e45d9fb3b34a40fd7095
#
_cell.length_a   1.000
_cell.length_b   1.000
_cell.length_c   1.000
_cell.angle_alpha   90.00
_cell.angle_beta   90.00
_cell.angle_gamma   90.00
#
_symmetry.space_group_name_H-M   'P 1'
#
loop_
_entity.id
_entity.type
_entity.pdbx_description
1 polymer ?
#
loop_
_entity_poly.entity_id
_entity_poly.type
_entity_poly.pdbx_seq_one_letter_code
_entity_poly.pdbx_strand_id
1 'polypeptide(L)'
;MKLPRDACKRWTRPLGAVIGCCAIALAAGCGSSGGPSTGASSSTAAKTSVTSGLKPITTPKYGTPSNSAPVQSGTVQIDYHNIAITPDTLKVKVGSTVRWTNHDPVEHNVTSRGGPASFSSANFGEGKTFEVKLTKAGLVHYLCTLHPATMNGTIEVVN
;
A
#
# COMPACT_ATOMS: atom_id res chain seq x y z
N MET A 1 -39.27 10.58 35.63
CA MET A 1 -38.21 11.37 34.99
C MET A 1 -38.32 11.20 33.50
N LYS A 2 -38.55 12.31 32.74
CA LYS A 2 -38.89 12.33 31.31
C LYS A 2 -37.68 12.15 30.44
N LEU A 3 -37.75 11.28 29.44
CA LEU A 3 -36.83 11.19 28.32
C LEU A 3 -37.13 12.31 27.31
N PRO A 4 -36.12 12.98 26.72
CA PRO A 4 -36.36 13.77 25.51
C PRO A 4 -36.23 12.91 24.26
N ARG A 5 -37.28 12.94 23.47
CA ARG A 5 -37.37 12.50 22.07
C ARG A 5 -36.82 13.64 21.22
N ASP A 6 -36.44 13.23 19.99
CA ASP A 6 -36.28 14.07 18.80
C ASP A 6 -34.92 14.65 18.50
N ALA A 7 -34.28 14.06 17.46
CA ALA A 7 -33.77 14.83 16.32
C ALA A 7 -33.41 13.92 15.15
N CYS A 8 -34.46 13.55 14.40
CA CYS A 8 -34.29 13.01 13.03
C CYS A 8 -33.92 14.19 12.11
N LYS A 9 -32.63 14.38 11.82
CA LYS A 9 -32.20 15.38 10.85
C LYS A 9 -32.12 14.75 9.47
N ARG A 10 -33.18 14.92 8.68
CA ARG A 10 -33.25 14.65 7.24
C ARG A 10 -32.24 15.55 6.53
N TRP A 11 -31.26 14.94 5.90
CA TRP A 11 -30.41 15.64 4.93
C TRP A 11 -30.98 15.44 3.53
N THR A 12 -31.58 16.49 3.02
CA THR A 12 -32.04 16.63 1.62
C THR A 12 -30.81 16.90 0.73
N ARG A 13 -30.66 16.06 -0.30
CA ARG A 13 -29.69 16.25 -1.39
C ARG A 13 -30.26 17.27 -2.39
N PRO A 14 -29.46 18.21 -2.88
CA PRO A 14 -29.86 18.95 -4.11
C PRO A 14 -29.36 18.17 -5.35
N LEU A 15 -30.27 17.89 -6.27
CA LEU A 15 -29.98 17.56 -7.65
C LEU A 15 -29.50 18.84 -8.35
N GLY A 16 -28.34 18.79 -8.98
CA GLY A 16 -27.87 19.79 -9.91
C GLY A 16 -27.42 19.12 -11.19
N ALA A 17 -28.29 19.04 -12.17
CA ALA A 17 -27.95 18.67 -13.53
C ALA A 17 -27.32 19.86 -14.25
N VAL A 18 -26.17 19.68 -14.88
CA VAL A 18 -25.68 20.57 -15.94
C VAL A 18 -25.18 19.73 -17.09
N ILE A 19 -25.95 19.78 -18.15
CA ILE A 19 -25.66 19.31 -19.50
C ILE A 19 -24.73 20.33 -20.14
N GLY A 20 -23.61 19.90 -20.67
CA GLY A 20 -22.71 20.72 -21.49
C GLY A 20 -22.13 19.89 -22.62
N CYS A 21 -22.84 19.87 -23.76
CA CYS A 21 -22.33 19.46 -25.08
C CYS A 21 -21.29 20.46 -25.56
N CYS A 22 -20.14 20.00 -26.03
CA CYS A 22 -19.41 20.65 -27.10
C CYS A 22 -18.63 19.61 -27.91
N ALA A 23 -19.05 19.47 -29.15
CA ALA A 23 -18.42 18.70 -30.20
C ALA A 23 -17.41 19.58 -30.99
N ILE A 24 -16.66 18.91 -31.92
CA ILE A 24 -15.88 19.47 -33.06
C ILE A 24 -14.41 19.76 -32.67
N ALA A 25 -13.36 19.25 -33.37
CA ALA A 25 -13.17 19.04 -34.82
C ALA A 25 -12.03 18.07 -35.13
N LEU A 26 -12.18 17.37 -36.25
CA LEU A 26 -11.16 16.63 -36.98
C LEU A 26 -10.09 17.57 -37.61
N ALA A 27 -8.82 17.17 -37.57
CA ALA A 27 -7.84 17.60 -38.56
C ALA A 27 -6.94 16.42 -38.87
N ALA A 28 -7.10 15.91 -40.10
CA ALA A 28 -6.20 15.00 -40.77
C ALA A 28 -5.00 15.79 -41.28
N GLY A 29 -3.78 15.25 -41.12
CA GLY A 29 -2.56 15.76 -41.70
C GLY A 29 -1.66 14.60 -42.12
N CYS A 30 -1.75 14.18 -43.41
CA CYS A 30 -0.76 13.35 -44.06
C CYS A 30 0.50 14.17 -44.40
N GLY A 31 1.66 13.59 -44.16
CA GLY A 31 2.95 14.12 -44.63
C GLY A 31 3.96 12.98 -44.77
N SER A 32 4.13 12.54 -46.03
CA SER A 32 5.10 11.54 -46.52
C SER A 32 6.49 12.06 -46.67
N SER A 33 7.40 11.12 -46.81
CA SER A 33 8.77 11.12 -47.45
C SER A 33 9.90 11.19 -46.41
N GLY A 34 10.82 10.20 -46.29
CA GLY A 34 11.56 9.54 -47.34
C GLY A 34 13.04 9.67 -47.03
N GLY A 35 13.80 8.56 -46.93
CA GLY A 35 15.24 8.57 -47.01
C GLY A 35 15.97 7.57 -46.13
N PRO A 36 16.65 6.57 -46.71
CA PRO A 36 17.48 5.66 -45.96
C PRO A 36 18.90 6.23 -45.84
N SER A 37 19.46 6.20 -44.63
CA SER A 37 20.91 6.38 -44.44
C SER A 37 21.49 5.18 -43.72
N THR A 38 22.16 4.38 -44.51
CA THR A 38 23.12 3.38 -44.08
C THR A 38 24.31 4.06 -43.41
N GLY A 39 24.56 3.72 -42.14
CA GLY A 39 25.73 4.12 -41.39
C GLY A 39 26.13 3.00 -40.43
N ALA A 40 26.88 2.03 -40.96
CA ALA A 40 27.57 1.05 -40.14
C ALA A 40 28.70 1.75 -39.37
N SER A 41 28.60 1.80 -38.05
CA SER A 41 29.74 2.09 -37.17
C SER A 41 29.85 0.99 -36.15
N SER A 42 30.74 0.07 -36.45
CA SER A 42 31.28 -0.89 -35.50
C SER A 42 32.08 -0.16 -34.44
N SER A 43 31.57 -0.04 -33.23
CA SER A 43 32.37 0.29 -32.05
C SER A 43 32.46 -0.91 -31.14
N THR A 44 33.64 -1.41 -31.08
CA THR A 44 34.16 -2.44 -30.18
C THR A 44 33.73 -2.17 -28.74
N ALA A 45 32.85 -2.99 -28.23
CA ALA A 45 32.46 -2.95 -26.82
C ALA A 45 33.60 -3.49 -25.96
N ALA A 46 34.30 -2.62 -25.29
CA ALA A 46 35.15 -2.99 -24.17
C ALA A 46 34.31 -3.62 -23.08
N LYS A 47 34.45 -4.92 -22.90
CA LYS A 47 33.97 -5.66 -21.74
C LYS A 47 34.74 -5.21 -20.51
N THR A 48 34.22 -4.20 -19.81
CA THR A 48 34.62 -3.96 -18.43
C THR A 48 33.66 -4.69 -17.53
N SER A 49 34.03 -5.91 -17.17
CA SER A 49 33.37 -6.70 -16.12
C SER A 49 33.76 -6.12 -14.77
N VAL A 50 33.05 -5.14 -14.30
CA VAL A 50 33.04 -4.82 -12.86
C VAL A 50 31.85 -5.53 -12.21
N THR A 51 32.07 -6.80 -11.98
CA THR A 51 31.26 -7.60 -11.10
C THR A 51 31.64 -7.26 -9.67
N SER A 52 30.97 -6.28 -9.11
CA SER A 52 30.78 -6.21 -7.66
C SER A 52 29.27 -6.14 -7.47
N GLY A 53 28.68 -7.31 -7.49
CA GLY A 53 27.26 -7.50 -7.28
C GLY A 53 26.89 -7.25 -5.83
N LEU A 54 26.74 -5.99 -5.48
CA LEU A 54 25.82 -5.63 -4.41
C LEU A 54 24.40 -5.84 -4.96
N LYS A 55 23.94 -7.07 -4.85
CA LYS A 55 22.52 -7.39 -5.07
C LYS A 55 21.74 -6.50 -4.10
N PRO A 56 20.88 -5.57 -4.56
CA PRO A 56 20.02 -4.84 -3.65
C PRO A 56 19.27 -5.88 -2.83
N ILE A 57 19.31 -5.78 -1.50
CA ILE A 57 18.52 -6.65 -0.62
C ILE A 57 17.07 -6.21 -0.78
N THR A 58 16.41 -6.75 -1.79
CA THR A 58 14.99 -6.50 -2.09
C THR A 58 14.08 -7.55 -1.44
N THR A 59 14.68 -8.54 -0.76
CA THR A 59 13.93 -9.62 -0.12
C THR A 59 13.45 -9.16 1.26
N PRO A 60 12.14 -9.14 1.52
CA PRO A 60 11.59 -8.82 2.82
C PRO A 60 12.12 -9.80 3.88
N LYS A 61 12.50 -9.29 5.05
CA LYS A 61 12.93 -10.09 6.18
C LYS A 61 11.87 -10.02 7.28
N TYR A 62 10.96 -10.97 7.31
CA TYR A 62 9.91 -11.02 8.32
C TYR A 62 10.45 -11.44 9.68
N GLY A 63 10.17 -10.62 10.71
CA GLY A 63 10.40 -10.98 12.11
C GLY A 63 9.38 -12.01 12.60
N THR A 64 9.67 -12.63 13.73
CA THR A 64 8.71 -13.48 14.45
C THR A 64 8.37 -12.82 15.78
N PRO A 65 7.07 -12.66 16.13
CA PRO A 65 6.69 -12.14 17.44
C PRO A 65 7.28 -12.99 18.57
N SER A 66 7.81 -12.34 19.60
CA SER A 66 8.33 -13.04 20.79
C SER A 66 7.24 -13.88 21.46
N ASN A 67 7.61 -15.05 22.01
CA ASN A 67 6.67 -15.85 22.80
C ASN A 67 6.09 -15.09 24.01
N SER A 68 6.86 -14.17 24.57
CA SER A 68 6.46 -13.31 25.69
C SER A 68 5.75 -12.02 25.24
N ALA A 69 5.58 -11.78 23.94
CA ALA A 69 4.87 -10.59 23.46
C ALA A 69 3.41 -10.61 23.94
N PRO A 70 2.87 -9.46 24.43
CA PRO A 70 1.52 -9.39 24.91
C PRO A 70 0.51 -9.62 23.77
N VAL A 71 -0.53 -10.40 24.05
CA VAL A 71 -1.63 -10.59 23.10
C VAL A 71 -2.59 -9.42 23.24
N GLN A 72 -2.74 -8.65 22.16
CA GLN A 72 -3.62 -7.49 22.10
C GLN A 72 -5.00 -7.85 21.54
N SER A 73 -6.00 -7.00 21.78
CA SER A 73 -7.37 -7.20 21.27
C SER A 73 -8.03 -5.85 20.98
N GLY A 74 -9.14 -5.87 20.24
CA GLY A 74 -9.82 -4.66 19.79
C GLY A 74 -9.12 -4.04 18.58
N THR A 75 -8.99 -2.72 18.55
CA THR A 75 -8.24 -2.02 17.49
C THR A 75 -6.79 -1.84 17.92
N VAL A 76 -5.88 -2.44 17.18
CA VAL A 76 -4.43 -2.43 17.43
C VAL A 76 -3.74 -1.57 16.39
N GLN A 77 -2.90 -0.64 16.84
CA GLN A 77 -2.25 0.35 16.00
C GLN A 77 -0.88 -0.14 15.51
N ILE A 78 -0.59 0.14 14.24
CA ILE A 78 0.73 0.06 13.61
C ILE A 78 1.01 1.40 12.95
N ASP A 79 2.16 1.98 13.21
CA ASP A 79 2.55 3.28 12.66
C ASP A 79 3.63 3.12 11.59
N TYR A 80 3.48 3.85 10.50
CA TYR A 80 4.48 4.05 9.47
C TYR A 80 5.15 5.39 9.69
N HIS A 81 6.46 5.37 9.99
CA HIS A 81 7.24 6.58 10.24
C HIS A 81 8.70 6.37 9.83
N ASN A 82 9.29 7.33 9.12
CA ASN A 82 10.67 7.27 8.62
C ASN A 82 10.94 6.02 7.74
N ILE A 83 9.97 5.66 6.88
CA ILE A 83 10.04 4.47 6.01
C ILE A 83 10.30 3.19 6.83
N ALA A 84 9.68 3.10 8.00
CA ALA A 84 9.72 1.97 8.92
C ALA A 84 8.33 1.64 9.45
N ILE A 85 8.18 0.45 10.01
CA ILE A 85 6.95 -0.06 10.61
C ILE A 85 7.15 -0.22 12.13
N THR A 86 6.24 0.31 12.93
CA THR A 86 6.29 0.20 14.39
C THR A 86 4.90 -0.12 14.97
N PRO A 87 4.75 -1.23 15.70
CA PRO A 87 5.67 -2.36 15.77
C PRO A 87 5.68 -3.18 14.46
N ASP A 88 6.81 -3.77 14.12
CA ASP A 88 6.96 -4.66 12.96
C ASP A 88 6.46 -6.07 13.23
N THR A 89 6.35 -6.46 14.51
CA THR A 89 5.78 -7.74 14.96
C THR A 89 4.81 -7.53 16.10
N LEU A 90 3.67 -8.24 16.08
CA LEU A 90 2.68 -8.17 17.15
C LEU A 90 1.82 -9.44 17.23
N LYS A 91 1.20 -9.67 18.41
CA LYS A 91 0.21 -10.73 18.63
C LYS A 91 -1.16 -10.12 18.89
N VAL A 92 -2.19 -10.64 18.21
CA VAL A 92 -3.56 -10.18 18.39
C VAL A 92 -4.53 -11.37 18.53
N LYS A 93 -5.64 -11.16 19.23
CA LYS A 93 -6.75 -12.14 19.25
C LYS A 93 -7.49 -12.14 17.92
N VAL A 94 -8.01 -13.32 17.55
CA VAL A 94 -9.01 -13.44 16.47
C VAL A 94 -10.15 -12.45 16.72
N GLY A 95 -10.57 -11.76 15.65
CA GLY A 95 -11.61 -10.72 15.72
C GLY A 95 -11.08 -9.31 15.95
N SER A 96 -9.80 -9.15 16.24
CA SER A 96 -9.16 -7.82 16.35
C SER A 96 -9.08 -7.13 15.00
N THR A 97 -9.10 -5.80 15.04
CA THR A 97 -8.84 -4.93 13.88
C THR A 97 -7.43 -4.35 14.00
N VAL A 98 -6.62 -4.51 12.98
CA VAL A 98 -5.32 -3.84 12.90
C VAL A 98 -5.47 -2.61 12.03
N ARG A 99 -4.97 -1.46 12.54
CA ARG A 99 -5.00 -0.16 11.88
C ARG A 99 -3.58 0.28 11.60
N TRP A 100 -3.27 0.55 10.34
CA TRP A 100 -2.01 1.18 9.93
C TRP A 100 -2.25 2.67 9.73
N THR A 101 -1.39 3.51 10.29
CA THR A 101 -1.41 4.96 10.10
C THR A 101 -0.11 5.41 9.44
N ASN A 102 -0.19 6.19 8.39
CA ASN A 102 0.97 6.78 7.74
C ASN A 102 1.29 8.15 8.36
N HIS A 103 2.48 8.30 8.92
CA HIS A 103 3.01 9.56 9.46
C HIS A 103 4.13 10.14 8.57
N ASP A 104 4.44 9.48 7.44
CA ASP A 104 5.43 9.96 6.50
C ASP A 104 4.81 10.88 5.44
N PRO A 105 5.55 11.86 4.91
CA PRO A 105 5.09 12.71 3.81
C PRO A 105 4.99 11.98 2.47
N VAL A 106 5.51 10.75 2.39
CA VAL A 106 5.44 9.89 1.21
C VAL A 106 4.32 8.86 1.34
N GLU A 107 3.82 8.38 0.21
CA GLU A 107 2.77 7.36 0.19
C GLU A 107 3.32 5.98 0.54
N HIS A 108 2.47 5.21 1.22
CA HIS A 108 2.69 3.81 1.55
C HIS A 108 1.46 2.97 1.22
N ASN A 109 1.62 1.65 1.23
CA ASN A 109 0.51 0.70 1.17
C ASN A 109 0.75 -0.48 2.11
N VAL A 110 -0.29 -1.30 2.30
CA VAL A 110 -0.23 -2.52 3.10
C VAL A 110 -0.70 -3.67 2.24
N THR A 111 0.15 -4.66 2.02
CA THR A 111 -0.18 -5.85 1.22
C THR A 111 0.26 -7.10 1.96
N SER A 112 -0.67 -8.03 2.18
CA SER A 112 -0.37 -9.33 2.78
C SER A 112 0.49 -10.20 1.85
N ARG A 113 1.38 -11.01 2.44
CA ARG A 113 2.33 -11.89 1.72
C ARG A 113 2.29 -13.33 2.23
N GLY A 114 1.13 -13.79 2.62
CA GLY A 114 0.91 -15.14 3.11
C GLY A 114 0.19 -15.17 4.46
N GLY A 115 -0.30 -16.35 4.82
CA GLY A 115 -1.09 -16.58 6.02
C GLY A 115 -2.59 -16.64 5.76
N PRO A 116 -3.39 -16.70 6.83
CA PRO A 116 -4.83 -16.92 6.76
C PRO A 116 -5.64 -15.70 6.34
N ALA A 117 -5.02 -14.50 6.24
CA ALA A 117 -5.66 -13.26 5.81
C ALA A 117 -5.03 -12.73 4.52
N SER A 118 -5.88 -12.33 3.56
CA SER A 118 -5.46 -11.71 2.30
C SER A 118 -6.05 -10.31 2.20
N PHE A 119 -5.20 -9.32 2.05
CA PHE A 119 -5.59 -7.90 1.91
C PHE A 119 -4.55 -7.12 1.12
N SER A 120 -5.00 -6.03 0.50
CA SER A 120 -4.16 -5.04 -0.16
C SER A 120 -4.85 -3.70 -0.13
N SER A 121 -4.17 -2.66 0.36
CA SER A 121 -4.66 -1.29 0.28
C SER A 121 -4.25 -0.64 -1.04
N ALA A 122 -4.95 0.43 -1.43
CA ALA A 122 -4.36 1.45 -2.30
C ALA A 122 -3.21 2.16 -1.57
N ASN A 123 -2.43 2.98 -2.29
CA ASN A 123 -1.48 3.86 -1.64
C ASN A 123 -2.23 4.91 -0.81
N PHE A 124 -1.70 5.23 0.38
CA PHE A 124 -2.26 6.24 1.28
C PHE A 124 -1.16 7.16 1.82
N GLY A 125 -1.44 8.46 1.77
CA GLY A 125 -0.52 9.51 2.17
C GLY A 125 -0.56 9.81 3.67
N GLU A 126 0.16 10.85 4.08
CA GLU A 126 0.29 11.31 5.46
C GLU A 126 -1.07 11.51 6.17
N GLY A 127 -1.16 11.06 7.41
CA GLY A 127 -2.36 11.12 8.26
C GLY A 127 -3.48 10.16 7.85
N LYS A 128 -3.33 9.40 6.77
CA LYS A 128 -4.33 8.41 6.33
C LYS A 128 -4.10 7.06 6.97
N THR A 129 -5.17 6.27 7.02
CA THR A 129 -5.18 4.97 7.67
C THR A 129 -5.73 3.88 6.74
N PHE A 130 -5.32 2.64 7.02
CA PHE A 130 -5.90 1.43 6.45
C PHE A 130 -6.20 0.44 7.58
N GLU A 131 -7.30 -0.30 7.50
CA GLU A 131 -7.75 -1.22 8.55
C GLU A 131 -8.09 -2.58 7.99
N VAL A 132 -7.79 -3.62 8.77
CA VAL A 132 -8.18 -5.01 8.48
C VAL A 132 -8.64 -5.70 9.75
N LYS A 133 -9.80 -6.35 9.71
CA LYS A 133 -10.27 -7.25 10.76
C LYS A 133 -9.72 -8.66 10.51
N LEU A 134 -8.96 -9.20 11.47
CA LEU A 134 -8.35 -10.51 11.38
C LEU A 134 -9.26 -11.56 12.02
N THR A 135 -9.84 -12.43 11.20
CA THR A 135 -10.88 -13.38 11.63
C THR A 135 -10.42 -14.83 11.73
N LYS A 136 -9.16 -15.12 11.37
CA LYS A 136 -8.61 -16.48 11.38
C LYS A 136 -7.25 -16.48 12.07
N ALA A 137 -7.01 -17.46 12.94
CA ALA A 137 -5.72 -17.65 13.61
C ALA A 137 -4.61 -18.05 12.63
N GLY A 138 -3.38 -17.67 12.92
CA GLY A 138 -2.16 -17.98 12.16
C GLY A 138 -1.24 -16.78 11.98
N LEU A 139 -0.11 -16.99 11.32
CA LEU A 139 0.86 -15.96 11.00
C LEU A 139 0.48 -15.26 9.69
N VAL A 140 0.42 -13.94 9.73
CA VAL A 140 0.16 -13.07 8.58
C VAL A 140 1.40 -12.21 8.35
N HIS A 141 2.07 -12.42 7.23
CA HIS A 141 3.15 -11.54 6.77
C HIS A 141 2.58 -10.45 5.88
N TYR A 142 3.10 -9.23 5.98
CA TYR A 142 2.70 -8.11 5.16
C TYR A 142 3.87 -7.16 4.89
N LEU A 143 3.74 -6.32 3.88
CA LEU A 143 4.74 -5.31 3.56
C LEU A 143 4.13 -4.10 2.86
N CYS A 144 4.89 -3.01 2.77
CA CYS A 144 4.68 -1.94 1.81
C CYS A 144 5.38 -2.31 0.51
N THR A 145 4.64 -2.36 -0.61
CA THR A 145 5.21 -2.76 -1.90
C THR A 145 6.16 -1.71 -2.49
N LEU A 146 6.08 -0.46 -2.00
CA LEU A 146 6.96 0.63 -2.40
C LEU A 146 8.34 0.53 -1.71
N HIS A 147 8.39 -0.04 -0.49
CA HIS A 147 9.60 -0.14 0.33
C HIS A 147 9.77 -1.55 0.94
N PRO A 148 9.79 -2.62 0.12
CA PRO A 148 9.66 -3.99 0.63
C PRO A 148 10.85 -4.46 1.48
N ALA A 149 12.02 -3.86 1.33
CA ALA A 149 13.20 -4.22 2.10
C ALA A 149 13.17 -3.75 3.56
N THR A 150 12.52 -2.60 3.82
CA THR A 150 12.50 -1.95 5.13
C THR A 150 11.13 -2.00 5.80
N MET A 151 10.06 -1.96 5.00
CA MET A 151 8.69 -1.90 5.50
C MET A 151 7.99 -3.25 5.33
N ASN A 152 8.29 -4.18 6.21
CA ASN A 152 7.65 -5.49 6.29
C ASN A 152 7.41 -5.88 7.75
N GLY A 153 6.38 -6.68 8.00
CA GLY A 153 6.00 -7.06 9.36
C GLY A 153 5.24 -8.39 9.43
N THR A 154 5.06 -8.84 10.66
CA THR A 154 4.37 -10.10 10.97
C THR A 154 3.35 -9.89 12.09
N ILE A 155 2.14 -10.37 11.86
CA ILE A 155 1.06 -10.42 12.84
C ILE A 155 0.76 -11.89 13.16
N GLU A 156 0.92 -12.28 14.42
CA GLU A 156 0.45 -13.57 14.91
C GLU A 156 -0.96 -13.41 15.45
N VAL A 157 -1.93 -14.07 14.81
CA VAL A 157 -3.33 -14.06 15.22
C VAL A 157 -3.57 -15.32 16.04
N VAL A 158 -3.99 -15.15 17.29
CA VAL A 158 -4.26 -16.24 18.24
C VAL A 158 -5.74 -16.28 18.66
N ASN A 159 -6.20 -17.43 19.09
CA ASN A 159 -7.58 -17.61 19.61
C ASN A 159 -7.81 -16.91 20.93
#